data_b3db72bf52f9ea1559d16d087be00227
#
_entry.id   b3db72bf52f9ea1559d16d087be00227
#
_cell.length_a   1.000
_cell.length_b   1.000
_cell.length_c   1.000
_cell.angle_alpha   90.00
_cell.angle_beta   90.00
_cell.angle_gamma   90.00
#
_symmetry.space_group_name_H-M   'P 1'
#
loop_
_entity.id
_entity.type
_entity.pdbx_description
1 polymer ?
#
loop_
_entity_poly.entity_id
_entity_poly.type
_entity_poly.pdbx_seq_one_letter_code
_entity_poly.pdbx_strand_id
1 'polypeptide(L)'
;MENKKKRQSIYDMVREYLEEAEKLKEGWPQTDRPSWNLRECTLEPLSNIFVATKEVIITADLPYAQPHSVKVEPINEDRIEITAEMKHKVKFKDWGITHHEGEFSTFSCQARIPVPVDVKRMETSFKRGVLEIRLPRKRAAKIPA
;
A
#
# COMPACT_ATOMS: atom_id res chain seq x y z
N MET A 1 -40.59 16.33 -8.58
CA MET A 1 -40.08 16.35 -8.57
C MET A 1 -39.33 15.85 -8.68
N GLU A 2 -38.96 15.59 -9.10
CA GLU A 2 -38.41 15.12 -9.34
C GLU A 2 -37.42 14.63 -9.06
N ASN A 3 -37.10 14.05 -9.31
CA ASN A 3 -36.13 13.20 -9.34
C ASN A 3 -34.82 13.63 -9.75
N LYS A 4 -34.49 14.87 -9.54
CA LYS A 4 -33.21 15.47 -9.79
C LYS A 4 -32.10 14.83 -9.01
N LYS A 5 -32.42 14.23 -7.90
CA LYS A 5 -31.43 13.53 -7.09
C LYS A 5 -30.87 12.31 -7.78
N LYS A 6 -31.60 11.78 -8.76
CA LYS A 6 -31.16 10.59 -9.44
C LYS A 6 -30.29 10.87 -10.63
N ARG A 7 -30.21 12.13 -11.01
CA ARG A 7 -29.38 12.51 -12.12
C ARG A 7 -28.12 13.16 -11.61
N GLN A 8 -27.20 12.35 -11.27
CA GLN A 8 -25.89 12.88 -10.98
C GLN A 8 -25.22 13.27 -12.28
N SER A 9 -24.62 14.41 -12.28
CA SER A 9 -23.78 14.81 -13.41
C SER A 9 -22.52 13.95 -13.42
N ILE A 10 -21.83 13.97 -14.55
CA ILE A 10 -20.55 13.29 -14.65
C ILE A 10 -19.57 13.87 -13.62
N TYR A 11 -19.65 15.17 -13.37
CA TYR A 11 -18.80 15.79 -12.34
C TYR A 11 -19.05 15.23 -10.96
N ASP A 12 -20.31 15.00 -10.61
CA ASP A 12 -20.64 14.46 -9.30
C ASP A 12 -20.13 13.02 -9.17
N MET A 13 -20.26 12.23 -10.22
CA MET A 13 -19.80 10.85 -10.23
C MET A 13 -18.28 10.78 -10.10
N VAL A 14 -17.56 11.61 -10.82
CA VAL A 14 -16.10 11.66 -10.75
C VAL A 14 -15.67 12.11 -9.37
N ARG A 15 -16.35 13.09 -8.80
CA ARG A 15 -16.02 13.59 -7.47
C ARG A 15 -16.18 12.49 -6.43
N GLU A 16 -17.29 11.76 -6.47
CA GLU A 16 -17.50 10.64 -5.55
C GLU A 16 -16.42 9.58 -5.68
N TYR A 17 -16.05 9.26 -6.90
CA TYR A 17 -15.00 8.29 -7.17
C TYR A 17 -13.65 8.75 -6.57
N LEU A 18 -13.32 10.03 -6.77
CA LEU A 18 -12.08 10.57 -6.23
C LEU A 18 -12.08 10.61 -4.71
N GLU A 19 -13.22 10.93 -4.10
CA GLU A 19 -13.33 10.93 -2.64
C GLU A 19 -13.13 9.53 -2.06
N GLU A 20 -13.72 8.52 -2.70
CA GLU A 20 -13.51 7.14 -2.28
C GLU A 20 -12.06 6.71 -2.46
N ALA A 21 -11.45 7.08 -3.57
CA ALA A 21 -10.05 6.77 -3.83
C ALA A 21 -9.14 7.42 -2.77
N GLU A 22 -9.45 8.66 -2.39
CA GLU A 22 -8.71 9.36 -1.34
C GLU A 22 -8.81 8.64 0.01
N LYS A 23 -10.00 8.19 0.37
CA LYS A 23 -10.18 7.45 1.61
C LYS A 23 -9.37 6.17 1.65
N LEU A 24 -9.29 5.47 0.53
CA LEU A 24 -8.48 4.27 0.45
C LEU A 24 -7.00 4.58 0.56
N LYS A 25 -6.57 5.73 0.05
CA LYS A 25 -5.18 6.15 0.15
C LYS A 25 -4.78 6.59 1.55
N GLU A 26 -5.71 6.92 2.41
CA GLU A 26 -5.39 7.30 3.78
C GLU A 26 -4.68 6.20 4.56
N GLY A 27 -4.77 4.96 4.10
CA GLY A 27 -4.05 3.86 4.70
C GLY A 27 -2.55 3.93 4.52
N TRP A 28 -2.06 4.69 3.54
CA TRP A 28 -0.64 4.81 3.26
C TRP A 28 -0.10 6.13 3.77
N PRO A 29 1.20 6.18 4.15
CA PRO A 29 1.80 7.44 4.57
C PRO A 29 1.63 8.48 3.47
N GLN A 30 0.89 9.53 3.77
CA GLN A 30 0.72 10.65 2.86
C GLN A 30 1.89 11.56 3.01
N THR A 31 2.40 12.09 1.90
CA THR A 31 3.69 12.57 2.04
C THR A 31 3.94 13.91 1.55
N ASP A 32 4.20 14.73 2.46
CA ASP A 32 5.07 15.84 2.26
C ASP A 32 6.51 15.43 2.43
N ARG A 33 6.77 14.19 2.74
CA ARG A 33 8.12 13.66 2.95
C ARG A 33 8.51 12.76 1.78
N PRO A 34 9.81 12.68 1.47
CA PRO A 34 10.26 11.79 0.40
C PRO A 34 10.01 10.32 0.74
N SER A 35 9.95 9.50 -0.28
CA SER A 35 9.76 8.05 -0.14
C SER A 35 11.05 7.33 0.27
N TRP A 36 12.02 8.05 0.75
CA TRP A 36 13.29 7.47 1.19
C TRP A 36 13.71 8.06 2.53
N ASN A 37 14.52 7.30 3.26
CA ASN A 37 15.15 7.76 4.48
C ASN A 37 16.64 7.45 4.39
N LEU A 38 17.45 8.48 4.18
CA LEU A 38 18.88 8.33 3.99
C LEU A 38 19.60 7.89 5.25
N ARG A 39 19.08 8.29 6.41
CA ARG A 39 19.67 7.91 7.68
C ARG A 39 19.58 6.42 7.93
N GLU A 40 18.44 5.84 7.60
CA GLU A 40 18.19 4.42 7.80
C GLU A 40 18.47 3.59 6.56
N CYS A 41 18.80 4.24 5.45
CA CYS A 41 19.03 3.59 4.16
C CYS A 41 17.80 2.82 3.67
N THR A 42 16.62 3.37 3.91
CA THR A 42 15.36 2.73 3.52
C THR A 42 14.66 3.47 2.41
N LEU A 43 13.93 2.70 1.62
CA LEU A 43 13.12 3.17 0.51
C LEU A 43 11.72 2.63 0.69
N GLU A 44 10.70 3.47 0.50
CA GLU A 44 9.33 3.00 0.51
C GLU A 44 8.99 2.37 -0.84
N PRO A 45 8.45 1.15 -0.86
CA PRO A 45 8.07 0.51 -2.10
C PRO A 45 6.79 1.11 -2.68
N LEU A 46 6.60 0.96 -3.97
CA LEU A 46 5.32 1.25 -4.60
C LEU A 46 4.33 0.21 -4.12
N SER A 47 3.15 0.66 -3.75
CA SER A 47 2.18 -0.21 -3.12
C SER A 47 0.77 0.22 -3.43
N ASN A 48 -0.15 -0.73 -3.33
CA ASN A 48 -1.58 -0.52 -3.54
C ASN A 48 -2.38 -1.27 -2.51
N ILE A 49 -3.54 -0.73 -2.17
CA ILE A 49 -4.52 -1.40 -1.32
C ILE A 49 -5.80 -1.55 -2.11
N PHE A 50 -6.29 -2.77 -2.18
CA PHE A 50 -7.55 -3.08 -2.83
C PHE A 50 -8.52 -3.66 -1.80
N VAL A 51 -9.67 -3.02 -1.62
CA VAL A 51 -10.68 -3.49 -0.67
C VAL A 51 -11.74 -4.24 -1.45
N ALA A 52 -11.71 -5.55 -1.33
CA ALA A 52 -12.69 -6.43 -1.98
C ALA A 52 -13.85 -6.71 -1.02
N THR A 53 -14.82 -7.45 -1.50
CA THR A 53 -16.03 -7.77 -0.72
C THR A 53 -15.71 -8.54 0.55
N LYS A 54 -14.79 -9.50 0.48
CA LYS A 54 -14.49 -10.39 1.60
C LYS A 54 -13.08 -10.25 2.14
N GLU A 55 -12.22 -9.53 1.46
CA GLU A 55 -10.81 -9.42 1.86
C GLU A 55 -10.23 -8.08 1.45
N VAL A 56 -9.13 -7.74 2.07
CA VAL A 56 -8.30 -6.62 1.65
C VAL A 56 -7.03 -7.22 1.04
N ILE A 57 -6.65 -6.74 -0.11
CA ILE A 57 -5.45 -7.19 -0.80
C ILE A 57 -4.48 -6.02 -0.87
N ILE A 58 -3.29 -6.22 -0.35
CA ILE A 58 -2.24 -5.22 -0.40
C ILE A 58 -1.12 -5.78 -1.27
N THR A 59 -0.66 -4.99 -2.22
CA THR A 59 0.48 -5.37 -3.04
C THR A 59 1.59 -4.36 -2.88
N ALA A 60 2.82 -4.83 -2.89
CA ALA A 60 4.00 -3.98 -2.82
C ALA A 60 5.04 -4.48 -3.81
N ASP A 61 5.60 -3.55 -4.57
CA ASP A 61 6.67 -3.87 -5.51
C ASP A 61 7.99 -3.80 -4.78
N LEU A 62 8.67 -4.93 -4.68
CA LEU A 62 9.94 -5.06 -3.97
C LEU A 62 10.98 -5.60 -4.93
N PRO A 63 11.36 -4.80 -5.96
CA PRO A 63 12.34 -5.26 -6.95
C PRO A 63 13.68 -5.52 -6.28
N TYR A 64 14.31 -6.61 -6.65
CA TYR A 64 15.60 -7.03 -6.10
C TYR A 64 15.59 -7.31 -4.61
N ALA A 65 14.43 -7.52 -4.00
CA ALA A 65 14.39 -7.94 -2.62
C ALA A 65 14.83 -9.40 -2.49
N GLN A 66 15.51 -9.68 -1.40
CA GLN A 66 15.86 -11.06 -1.06
C GLN A 66 14.59 -11.75 -0.53
N PRO A 67 14.13 -12.82 -1.16
CA PRO A 67 12.84 -13.43 -0.81
C PRO A 67 12.72 -13.82 0.66
N HIS A 68 13.78 -14.34 1.24
CA HIS A 68 13.75 -14.78 2.64
C HIS A 68 13.73 -13.62 3.65
N SER A 69 14.02 -12.41 3.20
CA SER A 69 14.02 -11.24 4.06
C SER A 69 12.70 -10.50 4.09
N VAL A 70 11.77 -10.85 3.21
CA VAL A 70 10.46 -10.19 3.14
C VAL A 70 9.65 -10.53 4.39
N LYS A 71 9.30 -9.50 5.14
CA LYS A 71 8.53 -9.65 6.38
C LYS A 71 7.32 -8.76 6.35
N VAL A 72 6.21 -9.30 6.83
CA VAL A 72 4.98 -8.55 7.04
C VAL A 72 4.56 -8.79 8.47
N GLU A 73 4.56 -7.73 9.26
CA GLU A 73 4.23 -7.83 10.67
C GLU A 73 3.06 -6.93 11.03
N PRO A 74 2.03 -7.47 11.69
CA PRO A 74 0.96 -6.62 12.23
C PRO A 74 1.54 -5.75 13.35
N ILE A 75 1.31 -4.45 13.27
CA ILE A 75 1.68 -3.53 14.34
C ILE A 75 0.53 -3.46 15.34
N ASN A 76 -0.70 -3.40 14.82
CA ASN A 76 -1.92 -3.43 15.61
C ASN A 76 -3.05 -3.95 14.72
N GLU A 77 -4.30 -3.75 15.11
CA GLU A 77 -5.44 -4.30 14.38
C GLU A 77 -5.65 -3.69 13.00
N ASP A 78 -5.15 -2.49 12.77
CA ASP A 78 -5.37 -1.77 11.52
C ASP A 78 -4.09 -1.35 10.80
N ARG A 79 -2.92 -1.80 11.26
CA ARG A 79 -1.64 -1.47 10.63
C ARG A 79 -0.75 -2.67 10.49
N ILE A 80 -0.08 -2.72 9.36
CA ILE A 80 0.97 -3.70 9.11
C ILE A 80 2.24 -2.96 8.69
N GLU A 81 3.37 -3.60 8.95
CA GLU A 81 4.66 -3.13 8.51
C GLU A 81 5.25 -4.13 7.51
N ILE A 82 5.74 -3.61 6.40
CA ILE A 82 6.40 -4.39 5.37
C ILE A 82 7.87 -4.00 5.35
N THR A 83 8.76 -4.97 5.47
CA THR A 83 10.19 -4.75 5.37
C THR A 83 10.82 -5.82 4.49
N ALA A 84 11.87 -5.46 3.79
CA ALA A 84 12.62 -6.41 2.97
C ALA A 84 14.02 -5.88 2.73
N GLU A 85 15.00 -6.77 2.70
CA GLU A 85 16.36 -6.42 2.35
C GLU A 85 16.57 -6.52 0.84
N MET A 86 17.29 -5.58 0.28
CA MET A 86 17.65 -5.59 -1.14
C MET A 86 18.84 -6.50 -1.38
N LYS A 87 18.87 -7.17 -2.52
CA LYS A 87 20.02 -7.98 -2.92
C LYS A 87 21.26 -7.13 -3.15
N HIS A 88 21.04 -5.90 -3.60
CA HIS A 88 22.10 -4.94 -3.87
C HIS A 88 21.71 -3.59 -3.32
N LYS A 89 22.69 -2.84 -2.87
CA LYS A 89 22.45 -1.44 -2.50
C LYS A 89 22.14 -0.64 -3.76
N VAL A 90 21.15 0.24 -3.66
CA VAL A 90 20.73 1.09 -4.76
C VAL A 90 21.13 2.52 -4.43
N LYS A 91 21.73 3.20 -5.39
CA LYS A 91 22.18 4.58 -5.22
C LYS A 91 21.38 5.50 -6.15
N PHE A 92 21.27 6.77 -5.77
CA PHE A 92 20.61 7.75 -6.64
C PHE A 92 21.21 7.79 -8.02
N LYS A 93 22.51 7.67 -8.15
CA LYS A 93 23.16 7.68 -9.46
C LYS A 93 22.74 6.51 -10.34
N ASP A 94 22.30 5.41 -9.77
CA ASP A 94 21.81 4.27 -10.55
C ASP A 94 20.53 4.61 -11.31
N TRP A 95 19.84 5.67 -10.88
CA TRP A 95 18.65 6.20 -11.53
C TRP A 95 18.93 7.47 -12.33
N GLY A 96 20.20 7.80 -12.52
CA GLY A 96 20.56 9.03 -13.23
C GLY A 96 20.38 10.32 -12.43
N ILE A 97 20.16 10.21 -11.14
CA ILE A 97 20.01 11.35 -10.25
C ILE A 97 21.38 11.73 -9.71
N THR A 98 21.86 12.91 -10.08
CA THR A 98 23.22 13.33 -9.71
C THR A 98 23.27 14.40 -8.63
N HIS A 99 22.14 15.00 -8.30
CA HIS A 99 22.08 16.08 -7.31
C HIS A 99 21.78 15.60 -5.88
N HIS A 100 21.60 14.31 -5.68
CA HIS A 100 21.48 13.69 -4.36
C HIS A 100 22.50 12.59 -4.23
N GLU A 101 23.04 12.46 -3.03
CA GLU A 101 23.92 11.35 -2.68
C GLU A 101 23.25 10.50 -1.63
N GLY A 102 23.40 9.19 -1.73
CA GLY A 102 22.84 8.26 -0.78
C GLY A 102 22.68 6.88 -1.39
N GLU A 103 22.51 5.91 -0.53
CA GLU A 103 22.25 4.55 -0.94
C GLU A 103 21.16 3.93 -0.07
N PHE A 104 20.51 2.93 -0.61
CA PHE A 104 19.42 2.23 0.04
C PHE A 104 19.71 0.74 0.06
N SER A 105 19.39 0.11 1.16
CA SER A 105 19.63 -1.34 1.34
C SER A 105 18.36 -2.08 1.72
N THR A 106 17.33 -1.38 2.15
CA THR A 106 16.12 -1.98 2.72
C THR A 106 14.88 -1.26 2.22
N PHE A 107 13.83 -2.03 1.92
CA PHE A 107 12.49 -1.48 1.75
C PHE A 107 11.79 -1.46 3.10
N SER A 108 11.04 -0.41 3.37
CA SER A 108 10.25 -0.30 4.60
C SER A 108 9.05 0.60 4.39
N CYS A 109 7.89 0.12 4.76
CA CYS A 109 6.69 0.96 4.80
C CYS A 109 5.69 0.40 5.80
N GLN A 110 4.77 1.26 6.22
CA GLN A 110 3.64 0.89 7.04
C GLN A 110 2.37 1.16 6.25
N ALA A 111 1.41 0.27 6.36
CA ALA A 111 0.12 0.44 5.71
C ALA A 111 -0.97 0.43 6.76
N ARG A 112 -1.87 1.38 6.68
CA ARG A 112 -3.07 1.41 7.50
C ARG A 112 -4.19 0.75 6.73
N ILE A 113 -4.84 -0.24 7.35
CA ILE A 113 -5.89 -1.01 6.71
C ILE A 113 -7.22 -0.28 6.93
N PRO A 114 -7.93 0.09 5.85
CA PRO A 114 -9.08 0.98 5.97
C PRO A 114 -10.37 0.33 6.48
N VAL A 115 -10.41 -0.99 6.60
CA VAL A 115 -11.58 -1.71 7.12
C VAL A 115 -11.14 -2.78 8.10
N PRO A 116 -11.97 -3.19 9.03
CA PRO A 116 -11.60 -4.24 9.99
C PRO A 116 -11.29 -5.56 9.30
N VAL A 117 -10.14 -6.13 9.62
CA VAL A 117 -9.67 -7.39 9.05
C VAL A 117 -9.17 -8.30 10.17
N ASP A 118 -9.08 -9.58 9.87
CA ASP A 118 -8.50 -10.57 10.77
C ASP A 118 -7.02 -10.74 10.44
N VAL A 119 -6.17 -10.01 11.15
CA VAL A 119 -4.72 -10.05 10.91
C VAL A 119 -4.10 -11.42 11.21
N LYS A 120 -4.74 -12.22 12.03
CA LYS A 120 -4.24 -13.56 12.37
C LYS A 120 -4.38 -14.53 11.21
N ARG A 121 -5.27 -14.25 10.29
CA ARG A 121 -5.50 -15.10 9.12
C ARG A 121 -4.89 -14.51 7.86
N MET A 122 -3.93 -13.62 8.01
CA MET A 122 -3.21 -13.02 6.91
C MET A 122 -2.45 -14.06 6.11
N GLU A 123 -2.56 -13.98 4.79
CA GLU A 123 -1.80 -14.81 3.88
C GLU A 123 -0.90 -13.91 3.04
N THR A 124 0.34 -14.34 2.86
CA THR A 124 1.30 -13.58 2.07
C THR A 124 1.91 -14.46 1.00
N SER A 125 2.22 -13.86 -0.14
CA SER A 125 3.00 -14.50 -1.18
C SER A 125 3.95 -13.49 -1.78
N PHE A 126 5.13 -13.95 -2.16
CA PHE A 126 6.11 -13.12 -2.83
C PHE A 126 6.59 -13.82 -4.09
N LYS A 127 6.28 -13.24 -5.24
CA LYS A 127 6.65 -13.81 -6.54
C LYS A 127 7.08 -12.71 -7.48
N ARG A 128 8.19 -12.94 -8.16
CA ARG A 128 8.69 -12.03 -9.20
C ARG A 128 8.81 -10.58 -8.74
N GLY A 129 9.23 -10.39 -7.50
CA GLY A 129 9.41 -9.05 -6.95
C GLY A 129 8.13 -8.40 -6.47
N VAL A 130 7.01 -9.08 -6.48
CA VAL A 130 5.74 -8.53 -6.00
C VAL A 130 5.27 -9.28 -4.76
N LEU A 131 5.08 -8.54 -3.68
CA LEU A 131 4.50 -9.04 -2.45
C LEU A 131 3.00 -8.85 -2.51
N GLU A 132 2.24 -9.90 -2.25
CA GLU A 132 0.80 -9.84 -2.13
C GLU A 132 0.41 -10.27 -0.74
N ILE A 133 -0.43 -9.45 -0.09
CA ILE A 133 -0.91 -9.70 1.26
C ILE A 133 -2.43 -9.76 1.19
N ARG A 134 -3.02 -10.85 1.67
CA ARG A 134 -4.46 -11.02 1.74
C ARG A 134 -4.92 -11.09 3.18
N LEU A 135 -5.86 -10.22 3.51
CA LEU A 135 -6.40 -10.11 4.86
C LEU A 135 -7.91 -10.30 4.80
N PRO A 136 -8.44 -11.40 5.36
CA PRO A 136 -9.88 -11.59 5.39
C PRO A 136 -10.57 -10.48 6.17
N ARG A 137 -11.66 -9.95 5.65
CA ARG A 137 -12.44 -8.93 6.35
C ARG A 137 -13.21 -9.59 7.47
N LYS A 138 -13.31 -8.91 8.60
CA LYS A 138 -14.15 -9.36 9.71
C LYS A 138 -15.62 -9.35 9.31
N ARG A 139 -15.99 -8.44 8.42
CA ARG A 139 -17.35 -8.38 7.88
C ARG A 139 -17.25 -8.13 6.38
N ALA A 140 -17.98 -8.92 5.61
CA ALA A 140 -18.09 -8.68 4.19
C ALA A 140 -18.76 -7.33 3.93
N ALA A 141 -18.41 -6.72 2.80
CA ALA A 141 -19.07 -5.49 2.40
C ALA A 141 -20.55 -5.75 2.14
N LYS A 142 -21.40 -4.82 2.58
CA LYS A 142 -22.82 -4.89 2.25
C LYS A 142 -22.97 -4.52 0.80
N ILE A 143 -23.61 -5.38 0.05
CA ILE A 143 -23.90 -5.12 -1.34
C ILE A 143 -25.34 -4.58 -1.40
N PRO A 144 -25.55 -3.37 -1.93
CA PRO A 144 -26.91 -2.85 -2.07
C PRO A 144 -27.74 -3.78 -2.91
N ALA A 145 -28.92 -4.04 -2.46
CA ALA A 145 -29.83 -4.90 -3.20
C ALA A 145 -30.37 -4.17 -4.45
#